data_3b6e02748b210a45c53ab773ebc1a39f
#
_entry.id   3b6e02748b210a45c53ab773ebc1a39f
#
_cell.length_a   1.000
_cell.length_b   1.000
_cell.length_c   1.000
_cell.angle_alpha   90.00
_cell.angle_beta   90.00
_cell.angle_gamma   90.00
#
_symmetry.space_group_name_H-M   'P 1'
#
loop_
_entity.id
_entity.type
_entity.pdbx_description
1 polymer ?
#
loop_
_entity_poly.entity_id
_entity_poly.type
_entity_poly.pdbx_seq_one_letter_code
_entity_poly.pdbx_strand_id
1 'polypeptide(L)'
;MFRSMKRLLPAAIAVAIAPVWLSADMRASLSIKNYRQVYSAMSAVTGVPKNNGVVLTYYNQAYRRLSETGSVGSVNGPLLLTTTILASRFCGQFIALEAATAADQRKAHKMVDFAKTQSGLTTEVLTSVINSYGNLFWGRSPDSVERQTALTLVQEAMSGQTESVDMTRKALLTACTNYLGSLEFIKQ
;
A
#
# COMPACT_ATOMS: atom_id res chain seq x y z
N MET A 1 81.23 -12.75 -40.28
CA MET A 1 80.36 -13.31 -39.22
C MET A 1 79.89 -12.14 -38.37
N PHE A 2 78.74 -11.53 -38.70
CA PHE A 2 78.17 -10.43 -37.91
C PHE A 2 76.83 -10.93 -37.32
N ARG A 3 76.74 -11.05 -35.99
CA ARG A 3 75.51 -11.36 -35.24
C ARG A 3 74.75 -10.08 -35.07
N SER A 4 73.56 -10.02 -35.66
CA SER A 4 72.57 -8.98 -35.48
C SER A 4 71.86 -9.16 -34.11
N MET A 5 71.99 -8.18 -33.23
CA MET A 5 71.38 -8.11 -31.93
C MET A 5 70.06 -7.35 -32.09
N LYS A 6 68.90 -8.05 -32.15
CA LYS A 6 67.60 -7.47 -32.12
C LYS A 6 67.29 -6.96 -30.70
N ARG A 7 67.15 -5.66 -30.55
CA ARG A 7 66.71 -5.01 -29.32
C ARG A 7 65.17 -5.21 -29.20
N LEU A 8 64.76 -5.88 -28.16
CA LEU A 8 63.37 -5.96 -27.72
C LEU A 8 63.04 -4.67 -26.94
N LEU A 9 62.09 -3.89 -27.46
CA LEU A 9 61.45 -2.78 -26.74
C LEU A 9 60.44 -3.35 -25.76
N PRO A 10 60.40 -2.89 -24.51
CA PRO A 10 59.33 -3.26 -23.59
C PRO A 10 58.08 -2.48 -23.95
N ALA A 11 56.95 -3.20 -24.14
CA ALA A 11 55.64 -2.62 -24.30
C ALA A 11 55.17 -2.00 -22.96
N ALA A 12 55.01 -0.69 -22.92
CA ALA A 12 54.45 0.00 -21.80
C ALA A 12 52.94 -0.26 -21.76
N ILE A 13 52.48 -1.01 -20.77
CA ILE A 13 51.06 -1.22 -20.49
C ILE A 13 50.54 0.08 -19.85
N ALA A 14 49.86 0.90 -20.62
CA ALA A 14 49.10 2.02 -20.09
C ALA A 14 47.84 1.49 -19.41
N VAL A 15 47.87 1.40 -18.09
CA VAL A 15 46.66 1.18 -17.28
C VAL A 15 45.84 2.45 -17.31
N ALA A 16 44.78 2.45 -18.14
CA ALA A 16 43.78 3.50 -18.13
C ALA A 16 42.97 3.39 -16.84
N ILE A 17 43.27 4.22 -15.86
CA ILE A 17 42.41 4.41 -14.68
C ILE A 17 41.20 5.22 -15.16
N ALA A 18 40.14 4.53 -15.51
CA ALA A 18 38.85 5.18 -15.71
C ALA A 18 38.40 5.77 -14.36
N PRO A 19 38.08 7.07 -14.29
CA PRO A 19 37.51 7.62 -13.09
C PRO A 19 36.14 6.93 -12.89
N VAL A 20 36.04 6.11 -11.85
CA VAL A 20 34.78 5.64 -11.34
C VAL A 20 34.07 6.89 -10.81
N TRP A 21 33.25 7.50 -11.65
CA TRP A 21 32.25 8.45 -11.19
C TRP A 21 31.33 7.65 -10.28
N LEU A 22 31.58 7.73 -8.99
CA LEU A 22 30.64 7.28 -7.98
C LEU A 22 29.31 7.86 -8.38
N SER A 23 28.42 6.96 -8.76
CA SER A 23 27.00 7.23 -8.94
C SER A 23 26.56 8.07 -7.76
N ALA A 24 26.23 9.33 -8.02
CA ALA A 24 25.60 10.19 -7.05
C ALA A 24 24.47 9.35 -6.45
N ASP A 25 24.53 9.13 -5.15
CA ASP A 25 23.50 8.55 -4.34
C ASP A 25 22.16 9.12 -4.82
N MET A 26 21.47 8.38 -5.67
CA MET A 26 20.05 8.60 -5.85
C MET A 26 19.41 8.18 -4.54
N ARG A 27 19.54 9.04 -3.54
CA ARG A 27 18.60 9.07 -2.43
C ARG A 27 17.28 9.37 -3.10
N ALA A 28 16.58 8.30 -3.44
CA ALA A 28 15.17 8.40 -3.74
C ALA A 28 14.59 9.13 -2.52
N SER A 29 14.35 10.43 -2.65
CA SER A 29 13.69 11.20 -1.61
C SER A 29 12.32 10.56 -1.52
N LEU A 30 12.11 9.73 -0.50
CA LEU A 30 10.81 9.15 -0.20
C LEU A 30 9.88 10.35 -0.01
N SER A 31 9.16 10.68 -1.05
CA SER A 31 8.16 11.72 -1.02
C SER A 31 6.94 11.15 -0.32
N ILE A 32 6.43 11.89 0.65
CA ILE A 32 5.22 11.53 1.39
C ILE A 32 4.05 12.26 0.73
N LYS A 33 3.01 11.52 0.37
CA LYS A 33 1.79 12.11 -0.17
C LYS A 33 1.19 13.08 0.84
N ASN A 34 0.86 14.28 0.38
CA ASN A 34 0.03 15.17 1.19
C ASN A 34 -1.41 14.65 1.28
N TYR A 35 -2.20 15.19 2.20
CA TYR A 35 -3.55 14.70 2.47
C TYR A 35 -4.48 14.72 1.24
N ARG A 36 -4.35 15.71 0.35
CA ARG A 36 -5.10 15.77 -0.91
C ARG A 36 -4.68 14.66 -1.89
N GLN A 37 -3.37 14.38 -1.96
CA GLN A 37 -2.85 13.28 -2.78
C GLN A 37 -3.29 11.93 -2.23
N VAL A 38 -3.26 11.74 -0.90
CA VAL A 38 -3.80 10.54 -0.24
C VAL A 38 -5.27 10.34 -0.59
N TYR A 39 -6.11 11.37 -0.45
CA TYR A 39 -7.53 11.31 -0.82
C TYR A 39 -7.74 10.91 -2.28
N SER A 40 -6.95 11.51 -3.20
CA SER A 40 -7.03 11.21 -4.62
C SER A 40 -6.58 9.79 -4.95
N ALA A 41 -5.50 9.33 -4.31
CA ALA A 41 -4.99 7.98 -4.48
C ALA A 41 -5.97 6.93 -3.96
N MET A 42 -6.55 7.15 -2.77
CA MET A 42 -7.56 6.24 -2.20
C MET A 42 -8.77 6.10 -3.13
N SER A 43 -9.26 7.23 -3.68
CA SER A 43 -10.35 7.20 -4.66
C SER A 43 -9.99 6.39 -5.91
N ALA A 44 -8.78 6.56 -6.44
CA ALA A 44 -8.34 5.88 -7.65
C ALA A 44 -8.23 4.36 -7.45
N VAL A 45 -7.61 3.90 -6.35
CA VAL A 45 -7.38 2.47 -6.12
C VAL A 45 -8.66 1.74 -5.72
N THR A 46 -9.51 2.36 -4.89
CA THR A 46 -10.77 1.73 -4.44
C THR A 46 -11.87 1.82 -5.50
N GLY A 47 -11.82 2.82 -6.38
CA GLY A 47 -12.90 3.13 -7.31
C GLY A 47 -14.08 3.87 -6.64
N VAL A 48 -13.96 4.22 -5.35
CA VAL A 48 -14.95 5.05 -4.66
C VAL A 48 -14.83 6.49 -5.15
N PRO A 49 -15.90 7.10 -5.71
CA PRO A 49 -15.83 8.45 -6.24
C PRO A 49 -15.49 9.48 -5.16
N LYS A 50 -14.70 10.50 -5.52
CA LYS A 50 -14.37 11.61 -4.59
C LYS A 50 -15.60 12.37 -4.09
N ASN A 51 -16.64 12.44 -4.85
CA ASN A 51 -17.90 13.08 -4.46
C ASN A 51 -18.83 12.16 -3.64
N ASN A 52 -18.39 10.95 -3.25
CA ASN A 52 -19.16 10.13 -2.32
C ASN A 52 -19.36 10.89 -1.01
N GLY A 53 -20.61 11.07 -0.58
CA GLY A 53 -20.97 11.92 0.56
C GLY A 53 -20.26 11.56 1.86
N VAL A 54 -20.03 10.25 2.13
CA VAL A 54 -19.37 9.79 3.36
C VAL A 54 -17.91 10.20 3.37
N VAL A 55 -17.16 9.90 2.30
CA VAL A 55 -15.71 10.18 2.25
C VAL A 55 -15.44 11.68 2.08
N LEU A 56 -16.26 12.39 1.30
CA LEU A 56 -16.11 13.84 1.09
C LEU A 56 -16.36 14.64 2.37
N THR A 57 -17.43 14.28 3.12
CA THR A 57 -17.72 14.94 4.39
C THR A 57 -16.56 14.80 5.36
N TYR A 58 -16.03 13.60 5.53
CA TYR A 58 -14.91 13.38 6.40
C TYR A 58 -13.63 14.08 5.91
N TYR A 59 -13.32 14.00 4.60
CA TYR A 59 -12.21 14.71 4.01
C TYR A 59 -12.25 16.21 4.32
N ASN A 60 -13.37 16.87 4.11
CA ASN A 60 -13.52 18.30 4.36
C ASN A 60 -13.39 18.68 5.83
N GLN A 61 -13.91 17.85 6.75
CA GLN A 61 -13.77 18.06 8.19
C GLN A 61 -12.32 17.93 8.64
N ALA A 62 -11.62 16.93 8.15
CA ALA A 62 -10.23 16.66 8.51
C ALA A 62 -9.26 17.66 7.86
N TYR A 63 -9.49 18.01 6.60
CA TYR A 63 -8.66 18.98 5.87
C TYR A 63 -8.55 20.33 6.60
N ARG A 64 -9.65 20.79 7.19
CA ARG A 64 -9.68 22.05 7.96
C ARG A 64 -8.86 22.00 9.27
N ARG A 65 -8.55 20.80 9.76
CA ARG A 65 -7.78 20.58 11.01
C ARG A 65 -6.31 20.32 10.77
N LEU A 66 -5.94 19.93 9.57
CA LEU A 66 -4.55 19.74 9.17
C LEU A 66 -4.01 21.11 8.76
N SER A 67 -2.89 21.54 9.35
CA SER A 67 -2.24 22.77 8.94
C SER A 67 -1.88 22.70 7.45
N GLU A 68 -2.27 23.71 6.67
CA GLU A 68 -2.00 23.79 5.23
C GLU A 68 -0.52 23.96 4.89
N THR A 69 0.34 24.03 5.90
CA THR A 69 1.75 24.36 5.75
C THR A 69 2.54 23.19 5.18
N GLY A 70 2.78 23.28 3.88
CA GLY A 70 4.01 22.80 3.30
C GLY A 70 4.08 21.34 2.93
N SER A 71 5.12 21.01 2.20
CA SER A 71 5.57 19.66 1.94
C SER A 71 5.69 18.90 3.27
N VAL A 72 5.02 17.77 3.36
CA VAL A 72 5.10 16.89 4.53
C VAL A 72 6.48 16.25 4.50
N GLY A 73 7.45 16.90 5.13
CA GLY A 73 8.82 16.38 5.27
C GLY A 73 8.92 15.18 6.20
N SER A 74 7.85 14.94 7.00
CA SER A 74 7.77 13.80 7.91
C SER A 74 6.32 13.42 8.18
N VAL A 75 6.08 12.14 8.42
CA VAL A 75 4.79 11.65 8.90
C VAL A 75 4.64 12.07 10.37
N ASN A 76 3.59 12.80 10.67
CA ASN A 76 3.24 13.16 12.04
C ASN A 76 1.97 12.40 12.48
N GLY A 77 1.76 12.31 13.81
CA GLY A 77 0.61 11.60 14.39
C GLY A 77 -0.75 12.07 13.86
N PRO A 78 -1.04 13.38 13.81
CA PRO A 78 -2.29 13.90 13.25
C PRO A 78 -2.54 13.50 11.81
N LEU A 79 -1.54 13.54 10.93
CA LEU A 79 -1.67 13.12 9.54
C LEU A 79 -1.96 11.62 9.45
N LEU A 80 -1.21 10.80 10.20
CA LEU A 80 -1.39 9.35 10.20
C LEU A 80 -2.78 8.96 10.69
N LEU A 81 -3.22 9.51 11.83
CA LEU A 81 -4.56 9.26 12.37
C LEU A 81 -5.65 9.67 11.37
N THR A 82 -5.55 10.87 10.81
CA THR A 82 -6.52 11.38 9.85
C THR A 82 -6.59 10.53 8.58
N THR A 83 -5.42 10.08 8.10
CA THR A 83 -5.31 9.19 6.94
C THR A 83 -5.94 7.83 7.25
N THR A 84 -5.68 7.26 8.43
CA THR A 84 -6.27 5.97 8.83
C THR A 84 -7.80 6.03 8.92
N ILE A 85 -8.35 7.11 9.49
CA ILE A 85 -9.81 7.28 9.53
C ILE A 85 -10.38 7.47 8.12
N LEU A 86 -9.72 8.25 7.27
CA LEU A 86 -10.11 8.40 5.86
C LEU A 86 -10.08 7.07 5.12
N ALA A 87 -9.03 6.26 5.32
CA ALA A 87 -8.91 4.91 4.78
C ALA A 87 -10.10 4.03 5.20
N SER A 88 -10.47 4.06 6.48
CA SER A 88 -11.64 3.32 6.98
C SER A 88 -12.94 3.74 6.26
N ARG A 89 -13.12 5.03 5.97
CA ARG A 89 -14.30 5.50 5.21
C ARG A 89 -14.30 5.01 3.76
N PHE A 90 -13.14 5.09 3.09
CA PHE A 90 -13.00 4.53 1.74
C PHE A 90 -13.21 3.02 1.72
N CYS A 91 -12.61 2.30 2.65
CA CYS A 91 -12.75 0.84 2.76
C CYS A 91 -14.21 0.42 2.98
N GLY A 92 -14.95 1.12 3.84
CA GLY A 92 -16.38 0.84 4.05
C GLY A 92 -17.19 0.98 2.76
N GLN A 93 -16.96 2.05 2.00
CA GLN A 93 -17.62 2.24 0.70
C GLN A 93 -17.15 1.26 -0.37
N PHE A 94 -15.86 0.93 -0.39
CA PHE A 94 -15.29 -0.06 -1.30
C PHE A 94 -15.88 -1.45 -1.08
N ILE A 95 -15.96 -1.90 0.16
CA ILE A 95 -16.58 -3.18 0.53
C ILE A 95 -18.06 -3.21 0.13
N ALA A 96 -18.79 -2.09 0.33
CA ALA A 96 -20.19 -1.99 -0.08
C ALA A 96 -20.36 -2.06 -1.60
N LEU A 97 -19.49 -1.39 -2.36
CA LEU A 97 -19.49 -1.47 -3.83
C LEU A 97 -19.20 -2.90 -4.31
N GLU A 98 -18.21 -3.56 -3.75
CA GLU A 98 -17.86 -4.93 -4.15
C GLU A 98 -18.90 -5.96 -3.72
N ALA A 99 -19.57 -5.75 -2.58
CA ALA A 99 -20.67 -6.61 -2.18
C ALA A 99 -21.86 -6.55 -3.15
N ALA A 100 -22.06 -5.39 -3.81
CA ALA A 100 -23.11 -5.21 -4.84
C ALA A 100 -22.65 -5.65 -6.25
N THR A 101 -21.37 -6.02 -6.42
CA THR A 101 -20.77 -6.41 -7.70
C THR A 101 -20.69 -7.93 -7.80
N ALA A 102 -20.87 -8.50 -9.00
CA ALA A 102 -20.71 -9.93 -9.26
C ALA A 102 -19.28 -10.37 -8.89
N ALA A 103 -19.12 -11.57 -8.31
CA ALA A 103 -17.88 -12.02 -7.69
C ALA A 103 -16.66 -12.01 -8.64
N ASP A 104 -16.87 -12.36 -9.91
CA ASP A 104 -15.85 -12.36 -10.97
C ASP A 104 -15.36 -10.96 -11.35
N GLN A 105 -16.19 -9.93 -11.15
CA GLN A 105 -15.89 -8.53 -11.46
C GLN A 105 -15.27 -7.76 -10.30
N ARG A 106 -15.23 -8.34 -9.09
CA ARG A 106 -14.66 -7.71 -7.91
C ARG A 106 -13.13 -7.58 -8.03
N LYS A 107 -12.59 -6.48 -7.53
CA LYS A 107 -11.14 -6.23 -7.54
C LYS A 107 -10.40 -7.03 -6.45
N ALA A 108 -10.96 -7.06 -5.25
CA ALA A 108 -10.30 -7.63 -4.08
C ALA A 108 -11.05 -8.81 -3.43
N HIS A 109 -12.37 -8.85 -3.50
CA HIS A 109 -13.19 -9.78 -2.73
C HIS A 109 -13.80 -10.88 -3.59
N LYS A 110 -13.07 -11.38 -4.59
CA LYS A 110 -13.59 -12.42 -5.54
C LYS A 110 -14.03 -13.69 -4.85
N MET A 111 -13.33 -14.11 -3.80
CA MET A 111 -13.62 -15.33 -3.05
C MET A 111 -14.57 -15.12 -1.86
N VAL A 112 -14.97 -13.87 -1.58
CA VAL A 112 -15.81 -13.56 -0.42
C VAL A 112 -17.27 -13.76 -0.76
N ASP A 113 -17.96 -14.56 0.04
CA ASP A 113 -19.42 -14.63 0.04
C ASP A 113 -19.97 -13.66 1.09
N PHE A 114 -20.45 -12.50 0.64
CA PHE A 114 -20.98 -11.46 1.50
C PHE A 114 -22.32 -11.79 2.17
N ALA A 115 -22.96 -12.92 1.80
CA ALA A 115 -24.18 -13.39 2.44
C ALA A 115 -23.88 -14.30 3.64
N LYS A 116 -22.64 -14.79 3.77
CA LYS A 116 -22.19 -15.66 4.89
C LYS A 116 -21.70 -14.84 6.07
N THR A 117 -21.81 -15.44 7.25
CA THR A 117 -21.17 -14.93 8.46
C THR A 117 -19.65 -15.03 8.37
N GLN A 118 -18.91 -14.46 9.33
CA GLN A 118 -17.44 -14.51 9.37
C GLN A 118 -16.85 -15.93 9.34
N SER A 119 -17.60 -16.96 9.68
CA SER A 119 -17.17 -18.35 9.49
C SER A 119 -16.88 -18.72 8.04
N GLY A 120 -17.47 -17.99 7.08
CA GLY A 120 -17.13 -18.08 5.65
C GLY A 120 -15.79 -17.44 5.28
N LEU A 121 -15.17 -16.65 6.15
CA LEU A 121 -13.83 -16.07 5.96
C LEU A 121 -12.74 -17.04 6.39
N THR A 122 -12.59 -18.15 5.67
CA THR A 122 -11.49 -19.09 5.93
C THR A 122 -10.13 -18.42 5.78
N THR A 123 -9.09 -19.03 6.34
CA THR A 123 -7.71 -18.51 6.18
C THR A 123 -7.32 -18.36 4.70
N GLU A 124 -7.79 -19.23 3.84
CA GLU A 124 -7.56 -19.15 2.39
C GLU A 124 -8.23 -17.91 1.78
N VAL A 125 -9.50 -17.68 2.09
CA VAL A 125 -10.26 -16.50 1.63
C VAL A 125 -9.60 -15.23 2.14
N LEU A 126 -9.24 -15.14 3.42
CA LEU A 126 -8.56 -13.98 3.99
C LEU A 126 -7.19 -13.76 3.36
N THR A 127 -6.42 -14.82 3.13
CA THR A 127 -5.11 -14.72 2.47
C THR A 127 -5.25 -14.17 1.05
N SER A 128 -6.25 -14.63 0.31
CA SER A 128 -6.56 -14.12 -1.05
C SER A 128 -6.92 -12.64 -1.02
N VAL A 129 -7.77 -12.21 -0.09
CA VAL A 129 -8.14 -10.80 0.08
C VAL A 129 -6.94 -9.94 0.45
N ILE A 130 -6.13 -10.38 1.41
CA ILE A 130 -4.93 -9.67 1.88
C ILE A 130 -3.92 -9.49 0.73
N ASN A 131 -3.68 -10.53 -0.06
CA ASN A 131 -2.82 -10.44 -1.25
C ASN A 131 -3.39 -9.46 -2.28
N SER A 132 -4.71 -9.46 -2.47
CA SER A 132 -5.39 -8.52 -3.37
C SER A 132 -5.24 -7.07 -2.89
N TYR A 133 -5.33 -6.81 -1.59
CA TYR A 133 -5.09 -5.48 -1.02
C TYR A 133 -3.65 -5.01 -1.21
N GLY A 134 -2.66 -5.87 -0.97
CA GLY A 134 -1.26 -5.53 -1.22
C GLY A 134 -1.04 -5.15 -2.68
N ASN A 135 -1.50 -5.96 -3.61
CA ASN A 135 -1.37 -5.69 -5.04
C ASN A 135 -2.13 -4.41 -5.46
N LEU A 136 -3.34 -4.20 -4.93
CA LEU A 136 -4.19 -3.07 -5.30
C LEU A 136 -3.68 -1.74 -4.72
N PHE A 137 -3.25 -1.74 -3.45
CA PHE A 137 -2.93 -0.52 -2.72
C PHE A 137 -1.44 -0.19 -2.71
N TRP A 138 -0.57 -1.20 -2.71
CA TRP A 138 0.89 -1.03 -2.67
C TRP A 138 1.57 -1.33 -4.00
N GLY A 139 0.85 -1.91 -4.98
CA GLY A 139 1.42 -2.33 -6.26
C GLY A 139 2.34 -3.55 -6.14
N ARG A 140 2.35 -4.23 -5.00
CA ARG A 140 3.12 -5.45 -4.74
C ARG A 140 2.37 -6.42 -3.84
N SER A 141 2.72 -7.67 -3.91
CA SER A 141 2.22 -8.66 -2.94
C SER A 141 2.84 -8.38 -1.57
N PRO A 142 2.07 -8.54 -0.48
CA PRO A 142 2.62 -8.47 0.88
C PRO A 142 3.58 -9.64 1.14
N ASP A 143 4.62 -9.39 1.92
CA ASP A 143 5.51 -10.44 2.38
C ASP A 143 4.84 -11.34 3.45
N SER A 144 5.57 -12.34 3.95
CA SER A 144 5.03 -13.29 4.92
C SER A 144 4.69 -12.64 6.27
N VAL A 145 5.48 -11.66 6.71
CA VAL A 145 5.29 -10.96 7.98
C VAL A 145 4.09 -10.03 7.90
N GLU A 146 4.01 -9.22 6.84
CA GLU A 146 2.90 -8.31 6.56
C GLU A 146 1.57 -9.07 6.46
N ARG A 147 1.57 -10.20 5.77
CA ARG A 147 0.40 -11.07 5.63
C ARG A 147 -0.03 -11.67 6.97
N GLN A 148 0.91 -12.23 7.73
CA GLN A 148 0.62 -12.81 9.03
C GLN A 148 0.10 -11.76 10.01
N THR A 149 0.68 -10.58 10.03
CA THR A 149 0.22 -9.46 10.85
C THR A 149 -1.23 -9.08 10.52
N ALA A 150 -1.55 -8.97 9.22
CA ALA A 150 -2.92 -8.67 8.80
C ALA A 150 -3.92 -9.77 9.18
N LEU A 151 -3.55 -11.05 9.03
CA LEU A 151 -4.38 -12.18 9.46
C LEU A 151 -4.63 -12.12 10.96
N THR A 152 -3.60 -11.89 11.77
CA THR A 152 -3.72 -11.78 13.23
C THR A 152 -4.66 -10.64 13.62
N LEU A 153 -4.52 -9.45 13.04
CA LEU A 153 -5.39 -8.30 13.29
C LEU A 153 -6.86 -8.60 12.97
N VAL A 154 -7.12 -9.29 11.86
CA VAL A 154 -8.49 -9.68 11.49
C VAL A 154 -9.04 -10.72 12.46
N GLN A 155 -8.25 -11.71 12.86
CA GLN A 155 -8.65 -12.74 13.83
C GLN A 155 -8.95 -12.13 15.19
N GLU A 156 -8.12 -11.21 15.67
CA GLU A 156 -8.35 -10.47 16.92
C GLU A 156 -9.64 -9.65 16.85
N ALA A 157 -9.89 -8.95 15.72
CA ALA A 157 -11.12 -8.17 15.52
C ALA A 157 -12.39 -9.04 15.51
N MET A 158 -12.28 -10.31 15.12
CA MET A 158 -13.40 -11.27 15.13
C MET A 158 -13.54 -12.02 16.47
N SER A 159 -12.48 -12.08 17.27
CA SER A 159 -12.45 -12.88 18.51
C SER A 159 -13.48 -12.37 19.50
N GLY A 160 -14.24 -13.32 20.07
CA GLY A 160 -15.28 -13.01 21.06
C GLY A 160 -16.52 -12.29 20.52
N GLN A 161 -16.59 -12.09 19.20
CA GLN A 161 -17.74 -11.45 18.56
C GLN A 161 -18.81 -12.49 18.17
N THR A 162 -20.07 -12.07 18.23
CA THR A 162 -21.19 -12.90 17.74
C THR A 162 -21.13 -13.03 16.23
N GLU A 163 -21.33 -14.24 15.73
CA GLU A 163 -21.37 -14.50 14.29
C GLU A 163 -22.48 -13.73 13.59
N SER A 164 -22.12 -12.97 12.57
CA SER A 164 -23.06 -12.21 11.75
C SER A 164 -22.48 -11.85 10.38
N VAL A 165 -23.32 -11.52 9.44
CA VAL A 165 -22.92 -10.97 8.13
C VAL A 165 -22.21 -9.61 8.30
N ASP A 166 -22.61 -8.80 9.29
CA ASP A 166 -21.95 -7.54 9.58
C ASP A 166 -20.52 -7.76 10.09
N MET A 167 -20.26 -8.87 10.79
CA MET A 167 -18.94 -9.22 11.24
C MET A 167 -18.00 -9.58 10.11
N THR A 168 -18.51 -10.22 9.05
CA THR A 168 -17.77 -10.41 7.79
C THR A 168 -17.29 -9.08 7.22
N ARG A 169 -18.19 -8.10 7.14
CA ARG A 169 -17.83 -6.76 6.63
C ARG A 169 -16.84 -6.03 7.55
N LYS A 170 -16.98 -6.14 8.87
CA LYS A 170 -16.04 -5.54 9.83
C LYS A 170 -14.65 -6.17 9.74
N ALA A 171 -14.55 -7.48 9.59
CA ALA A 171 -13.30 -8.18 9.38
C ALA A 171 -12.56 -7.69 8.13
N LEU A 172 -13.28 -7.59 7.01
CA LEU A 172 -12.75 -7.04 5.77
C LEU A 172 -12.36 -5.56 5.90
N LEU A 173 -13.16 -4.77 6.63
CA LEU A 173 -12.87 -3.36 6.92
C LEU A 173 -11.56 -3.21 7.71
N THR A 174 -11.32 -4.07 8.70
CA THR A 174 -10.07 -4.09 9.47
C THR A 174 -8.87 -4.34 8.56
N ALA A 175 -8.91 -5.38 7.73
CA ALA A 175 -7.85 -5.70 6.79
C ALA A 175 -7.62 -4.55 5.78
N CYS A 176 -8.69 -4.07 5.14
CA CYS A 176 -8.61 -2.99 4.17
C CYS A 176 -8.02 -1.72 4.77
N THR A 177 -8.47 -1.32 5.96
CA THR A 177 -7.99 -0.11 6.64
C THR A 177 -6.52 -0.23 7.01
N ASN A 178 -6.05 -1.39 7.44
CA ASN A 178 -4.64 -1.64 7.73
C ASN A 178 -3.75 -1.41 6.49
N TYR A 179 -4.17 -1.87 5.34
CA TYR A 179 -3.40 -1.70 4.09
C TYR A 179 -3.50 -0.29 3.52
N LEU A 180 -4.71 0.26 3.41
CA LEU A 180 -4.95 1.56 2.80
C LEU A 180 -4.51 2.73 3.69
N GLY A 181 -4.53 2.56 5.02
CA GLY A 181 -4.08 3.55 6.02
C GLY A 181 -2.61 3.43 6.41
N SER A 182 -1.86 2.49 5.82
CA SER A 182 -0.47 2.22 6.17
C SER A 182 0.49 3.28 5.66
N LEU A 183 1.68 3.34 6.27
CA LEU A 183 2.78 4.16 5.78
C LEU A 183 3.22 3.77 4.36
N GLU A 184 3.12 2.50 4.00
CA GLU A 184 3.48 2.01 2.67
C GLU A 184 2.61 2.65 1.58
N PHE A 185 1.30 2.81 1.84
CA PHE A 185 0.40 3.50 0.92
C PHE A 185 0.68 5.00 0.82
N ILE A 186 1.15 5.64 1.90
CA ILE A 186 1.41 7.09 1.95
C ILE A 186 2.73 7.45 1.28
N LYS A 187 3.70 6.54 1.24
CA LYS A 187 4.96 6.73 0.51
C LYS A 187 4.72 6.82 -1.00
N GLN A 188 5.55 7.59 -1.69
CA GLN A 188 5.60 7.67 -3.16
C GLN A 188 6.84 6.98 -3.66
#